data_449d3725722dddea7309c0cb355e4e7d
#
_entry.id   449d3725722dddea7309c0cb355e4e7d
#
_cell.length_a   1.000
_cell.length_b   1.000
_cell.length_c   1.000
_cell.angle_alpha   90.00
_cell.angle_beta   90.00
_cell.angle_gamma   90.00
#
_symmetry.space_group_name_H-M   'P 1'
#
loop_
_entity.id
_entity.type
_entity.pdbx_description
1 polymer ?
#
loop_
_entity_poly.entity_id
_entity_poly.type
_entity_poly.pdbx_seq_one_letter_code
_entity_poly.pdbx_strand_id
1 'polypeptide(L)'
;MRNKLIQKVMYLSLLLVMVVGMVGCSTPTAAPTEAVVAPPAEVAEPTKAEVAPVEPTAAPVEPVKKFDGVEITLASMTDQYVSAFRYLIPLFEEETGIKVVMDELGYVDLYQKLTADFVGKTAQYDLMTVDIVWSGEYATNGYTLPLNDFMTRDAAVTNEDDIMPVAWTLGEYEGKQWAYPLAGYANVLNYRKDLFEAAGIKPPTTQEELLAAVQQLTKGDQYGIALLGAKGSAVAQDYMSFLQQHGGSVLDENGKVALVTPKNIETLEFFGELFKYAPPGSTDYWWDQRETAFRNGTVAMMEGWSIARAGYENPEMSSIVGKVDVTAAPVSAGMEPKYGFGGWGIGINASSDPQKQEAAWEFIKWITSVDIQKEWVKHDGAPIRRSTLEDPELVAMYPWFPLMLNSFENGDGDYRPRIPTYSIIENALGTYVNAFLVGQETAESALTKAQEQVDANTK
;
A
#
# COMPACT_ATOMS: atom_id res chain seq x y z
N MET A 1 -40.84 -13.54 -22.54
CA MET A 1 -41.34 -12.26 -23.13
C MET A 1 -41.50 -11.09 -22.10
N ARG A 2 -41.15 -11.26 -20.84
CA ARG A 2 -41.39 -10.23 -19.79
C ARG A 2 -40.23 -9.29 -19.53
N ASN A 3 -39.00 -9.59 -20.03
CA ASN A 3 -37.82 -8.77 -19.81
C ASN A 3 -37.50 -7.70 -20.90
N LYS A 4 -38.24 -7.70 -22.02
CA LYS A 4 -38.09 -6.68 -23.07
C LYS A 4 -38.97 -5.45 -22.88
N LEU A 5 -39.95 -5.50 -21.93
CA LEU A 5 -40.86 -4.40 -21.66
C LEU A 5 -40.29 -3.43 -20.62
N ILE A 6 -39.44 -3.90 -19.72
CA ILE A 6 -38.82 -3.07 -18.64
C ILE A 6 -37.70 -2.20 -19.18
N GLN A 7 -36.95 -2.66 -20.19
CA GLN A 7 -35.88 -1.84 -20.82
C GLN A 7 -36.41 -0.68 -21.70
N LYS A 8 -37.64 -0.77 -22.22
CA LYS A 8 -38.21 0.32 -23.02
C LYS A 8 -38.81 1.46 -22.22
N VAL A 9 -39.17 1.22 -20.96
CA VAL A 9 -39.71 2.26 -20.07
C VAL A 9 -38.62 3.13 -19.46
N MET A 10 -37.39 2.61 -19.32
CA MET A 10 -36.25 3.34 -18.75
C MET A 10 -35.58 4.31 -19.72
N TYR A 11 -35.77 4.18 -21.04
CA TYR A 11 -35.23 5.09 -22.04
C TYR A 11 -36.14 6.26 -22.41
N LEU A 12 -37.42 6.26 -21.94
CA LEU A 12 -38.37 7.34 -22.26
C LEU A 12 -38.42 8.41 -21.16
N SER A 13 -37.79 8.21 -20.00
CA SER A 13 -37.79 9.16 -18.87
C SER A 13 -36.59 10.10 -18.84
N LEU A 14 -35.64 9.98 -19.77
CA LEU A 14 -34.41 10.80 -19.79
C LEU A 14 -34.41 11.90 -20.89
N LEU A 15 -35.50 12.13 -21.59
CA LEU A 15 -35.58 13.07 -22.72
C LEU A 15 -36.57 14.22 -22.49
N LEU A 16 -37.03 14.47 -21.28
CA LEU A 16 -38.04 15.50 -21.01
C LEU A 16 -37.64 16.57 -19.97
N VAL A 17 -36.37 16.86 -19.77
CA VAL A 17 -35.88 17.96 -18.92
C VAL A 17 -34.76 18.73 -19.62
N MET A 18 -35.08 19.30 -20.79
CA MET A 18 -34.22 20.31 -21.43
C MET A 18 -35.00 21.14 -22.44
N VAL A 19 -35.94 21.91 -21.98
CA VAL A 19 -36.42 23.15 -22.66
C VAL A 19 -37.31 23.88 -21.68
N VAL A 20 -36.87 24.95 -21.07
CA VAL A 20 -37.58 26.20 -20.76
C VAL A 20 -36.63 27.09 -19.94
N GLY A 21 -36.34 28.29 -20.49
CA GLY A 21 -35.78 29.35 -19.67
C GLY A 21 -34.82 30.32 -20.35
N MET A 22 -35.15 30.81 -21.55
CA MET A 22 -34.67 32.11 -22.02
C MET A 22 -35.85 33.07 -22.21
N VAL A 23 -35.82 34.17 -21.50
CA VAL A 23 -36.47 35.50 -21.72
C VAL A 23 -36.25 36.24 -20.39
N GLY A 24 -35.64 37.43 -20.24
CA GLY A 24 -35.44 38.55 -21.07
C GLY A 24 -35.50 39.81 -20.22
N CYS A 25 -34.96 40.90 -20.73
CA CYS A 25 -35.18 42.31 -20.38
C CYS A 25 -34.35 42.92 -19.27
N SER A 26 -33.33 43.67 -19.61
CA SER A 26 -33.18 45.03 -20.12
C SER A 26 -33.55 46.16 -19.13
N THR A 27 -32.48 46.91 -18.74
CA THR A 27 -32.26 48.37 -18.71
C THR A 27 -33.10 49.25 -17.80
N PRO A 28 -32.75 50.52 -17.54
CA PRO A 28 -31.50 51.29 -17.79
C PRO A 28 -31.08 52.27 -16.65
N THR A 29 -29.87 52.88 -16.78
CA THR A 29 -29.49 54.29 -16.72
C THR A 29 -29.68 55.14 -15.47
N ALA A 30 -28.59 55.73 -15.03
CA ALA A 30 -28.46 57.14 -14.74
C ALA A 30 -26.98 57.53 -14.62
N ALA A 31 -26.53 58.40 -15.50
CA ALA A 31 -25.39 59.28 -15.28
C ALA A 31 -25.86 60.52 -14.52
N PRO A 32 -24.99 61.16 -13.82
CA PRO A 32 -24.94 62.58 -13.89
C PRO A 32 -23.58 63.27 -13.69
N THR A 33 -23.47 64.30 -14.32
CA THR A 33 -23.09 65.70 -13.97
C THR A 33 -21.62 66.02 -13.76
N GLU A 34 -21.15 66.74 -14.70
CA GLU A 34 -19.94 67.58 -14.78
C GLU A 34 -19.78 68.54 -13.61
N ALA A 35 -18.54 68.78 -13.22
CA ALA A 35 -18.10 69.96 -12.52
C ALA A 35 -16.92 70.61 -13.27
N VAL A 36 -17.06 71.88 -13.55
CA VAL A 36 -16.24 72.74 -14.33
C VAL A 36 -14.89 73.03 -13.68
N VAL A 37 -13.86 73.04 -14.51
CA VAL A 37 -12.47 73.36 -14.17
C VAL A 37 -12.12 74.75 -14.67
N ALA A 38 -11.36 75.52 -13.89
CA ALA A 38 -10.69 76.75 -14.31
C ALA A 38 -9.23 76.46 -14.74
N PRO A 39 -8.66 77.21 -15.68
CA PRO A 39 -7.39 76.93 -16.36
C PRO A 39 -6.16 77.65 -15.70
N PRO A 40 -5.01 77.67 -16.36
CA PRO A 40 -3.79 77.07 -15.81
C PRO A 40 -2.68 78.11 -15.56
N ALA A 41 -1.63 77.70 -14.90
CA ALA A 41 -0.35 78.37 -14.81
C ALA A 41 0.70 77.65 -15.66
N GLU A 42 1.30 78.43 -16.56
CA GLU A 42 2.41 78.11 -17.44
C GLU A 42 3.70 77.88 -16.61
N VAL A 43 4.36 76.70 -16.76
CA VAL A 43 5.69 76.49 -16.27
C VAL A 43 6.56 75.88 -17.34
N ALA A 44 7.75 76.38 -17.44
CA ALA A 44 8.79 76.21 -18.42
C ALA A 44 9.19 74.74 -18.73
N GLU A 45 9.55 74.55 -20.02
CA GLU A 45 10.16 73.33 -20.54
C GLU A 45 11.48 73.00 -19.87
N PRO A 46 11.72 71.79 -19.43
CA PRO A 46 13.07 71.24 -19.20
C PRO A 46 13.56 70.48 -20.44
N THR A 47 14.77 70.77 -20.75
CA THR A 47 15.66 70.19 -21.77
C THR A 47 15.53 68.71 -21.93
N LYS A 48 15.41 68.25 -23.16
CA LYS A 48 15.38 66.87 -23.59
C LYS A 48 16.76 66.23 -23.32
N ALA A 49 16.83 65.42 -22.28
CA ALA A 49 17.97 64.49 -22.10
C ALA A 49 17.72 63.29 -23.01
N GLU A 50 18.69 62.99 -23.85
CA GLU A 50 18.76 61.86 -24.75
C GLU A 50 18.86 60.57 -23.90
N VAL A 51 17.77 59.80 -23.82
CA VAL A 51 17.75 58.49 -23.17
C VAL A 51 18.39 57.51 -24.12
N ALA A 52 19.53 56.98 -23.71
CA ALA A 52 20.17 55.84 -24.39
C ALA A 52 19.20 54.65 -24.50
N PRO A 53 19.26 53.83 -25.56
CA PRO A 53 18.38 52.67 -25.72
C PRO A 53 18.65 51.68 -24.57
N VAL A 54 17.61 51.43 -23.76
CA VAL A 54 17.64 50.32 -22.79
C VAL A 54 17.56 49.06 -23.63
N GLU A 55 18.63 48.29 -23.64
CA GLU A 55 18.59 46.91 -24.15
C GLU A 55 17.46 46.16 -23.44
N PRO A 56 16.64 45.38 -24.15
CA PRO A 56 15.62 44.56 -23.51
C PRO A 56 16.29 43.58 -22.57
N THR A 57 16.07 43.74 -21.27
CA THR A 57 16.45 42.75 -20.26
C THR A 57 15.85 41.42 -20.69
N ALA A 58 16.70 40.45 -21.04
CA ALA A 58 16.27 39.11 -21.36
C ALA A 58 15.39 38.62 -20.22
N ALA A 59 14.21 38.10 -20.53
CA ALA A 59 13.37 37.43 -19.54
C ALA A 59 14.19 36.36 -18.83
N PRO A 60 13.97 36.12 -17.53
CA PRO A 60 14.66 35.05 -16.83
C PRO A 60 14.46 33.75 -17.63
N VAL A 61 15.53 33.16 -18.10
CA VAL A 61 15.50 31.83 -18.72
C VAL A 61 15.18 30.88 -17.58
N GLU A 62 13.99 30.30 -17.57
CA GLU A 62 13.66 29.23 -16.64
C GLU A 62 14.71 28.12 -16.77
N PRO A 63 15.22 27.56 -15.67
CA PRO A 63 16.21 26.49 -15.75
C PRO A 63 15.61 25.32 -16.54
N VAL A 64 16.28 24.89 -17.60
CA VAL A 64 15.87 23.76 -18.42
C VAL A 64 15.84 22.52 -17.51
N LYS A 65 14.68 21.92 -17.33
CA LYS A 65 14.50 20.69 -16.54
C LYS A 65 15.24 19.55 -17.24
N LYS A 66 16.12 18.85 -16.52
CA LYS A 66 17.05 17.84 -17.06
C LYS A 66 16.35 16.75 -17.89
N PHE A 67 15.12 16.38 -17.50
CA PHE A 67 14.34 15.31 -18.12
C PHE A 67 13.01 15.80 -18.69
N ASP A 68 12.92 17.06 -19.07
CA ASP A 68 11.69 17.65 -19.60
C ASP A 68 11.15 16.85 -20.80
N GLY A 69 9.89 16.43 -20.70
CA GLY A 69 9.21 15.64 -21.73
C GLY A 69 9.56 14.13 -21.76
N VAL A 70 10.42 13.65 -20.87
CA VAL A 70 10.62 12.20 -20.72
C VAL A 70 9.38 11.58 -20.08
N GLU A 71 8.87 10.51 -20.68
CA GLU A 71 7.73 9.74 -20.15
C GLU A 71 8.22 8.38 -19.60
N ILE A 72 7.83 8.08 -18.37
CA ILE A 72 8.06 6.80 -17.70
C ILE A 72 6.74 6.13 -17.35
N THR A 73 6.69 4.80 -17.43
CA THR A 73 5.49 4.00 -17.14
C THR A 73 5.67 3.27 -15.83
N LEU A 74 4.71 3.43 -14.91
CA LEU A 74 4.68 2.80 -13.59
C LEU A 74 3.60 1.71 -13.54
N ALA A 75 3.99 0.45 -13.30
CA ALA A 75 3.05 -0.59 -12.89
C ALA A 75 2.90 -0.57 -11.36
N SER A 76 1.72 -0.30 -10.88
CA SER A 76 1.42 -0.22 -9.44
C SER A 76 0.39 -1.25 -9.01
N MET A 77 0.63 -1.90 -7.86
CA MET A 77 -0.40 -2.64 -7.16
C MET A 77 -1.58 -1.72 -6.82
N THR A 78 -2.81 -2.18 -7.03
CA THR A 78 -4.02 -1.53 -6.53
C THR A 78 -4.10 -1.73 -5.01
N ASP A 79 -3.64 -0.74 -4.26
CA ASP A 79 -3.62 -0.71 -2.79
C ASP A 79 -4.04 0.68 -2.31
N GLN A 80 -4.18 0.88 -0.99
CA GLN A 80 -4.61 2.17 -0.42
C GLN A 80 -3.69 3.32 -0.85
N TYR A 81 -2.38 3.08 -0.92
CA TYR A 81 -1.39 4.10 -1.30
C TYR A 81 -1.52 4.62 -2.75
N VAL A 82 -2.34 4.01 -3.59
CA VAL A 82 -2.62 4.51 -4.95
C VAL A 82 -3.25 5.92 -4.90
N SER A 83 -4.01 6.23 -3.85
CA SER A 83 -4.52 7.58 -3.59
C SER A 83 -3.39 8.60 -3.51
N ALA A 84 -2.29 8.26 -2.82
CA ALA A 84 -1.11 9.11 -2.73
C ALA A 84 -0.42 9.29 -4.09
N PHE A 85 -0.26 8.24 -4.89
CA PHE A 85 0.26 8.38 -6.24
C PHE A 85 -0.58 9.31 -7.10
N ARG A 86 -1.91 9.16 -7.09
CA ARG A 86 -2.81 10.03 -7.87
C ARG A 86 -2.70 11.50 -7.48
N TYR A 87 -2.44 11.79 -6.21
CA TYR A 87 -2.24 13.15 -5.73
C TYR A 87 -0.84 13.68 -6.05
N LEU A 88 0.21 12.88 -5.85
CA LEU A 88 1.60 13.31 -5.89
C LEU A 88 2.21 13.30 -7.31
N ILE A 89 1.81 12.39 -8.18
CA ILE A 89 2.33 12.33 -9.56
C ILE A 89 2.19 13.67 -10.30
N PRO A 90 1.03 14.37 -10.30
CA PRO A 90 0.91 15.66 -10.94
C PRO A 90 1.88 16.72 -10.39
N LEU A 91 2.17 16.70 -9.09
CA LEU A 91 3.12 17.61 -8.47
C LEU A 91 4.56 17.33 -8.93
N PHE A 92 4.94 16.05 -8.99
CA PHE A 92 6.23 15.63 -9.54
C PHE A 92 6.40 16.04 -11.00
N GLU A 93 5.36 15.85 -11.83
CA GLU A 93 5.36 16.25 -13.24
C GLU A 93 5.54 17.75 -13.41
N GLU A 94 4.84 18.56 -12.60
CA GLU A 94 4.98 20.02 -12.61
C GLU A 94 6.39 20.46 -12.22
N GLU A 95 6.96 19.84 -11.20
CA GLU A 95 8.29 20.18 -10.68
C GLU A 95 9.41 19.79 -11.65
N THR A 96 9.34 18.58 -12.22
CA THR A 96 10.46 17.97 -12.95
C THR A 96 10.33 18.01 -14.48
N GLY A 97 9.11 18.07 -15.00
CA GLY A 97 8.81 17.91 -16.43
C GLY A 97 8.76 16.44 -16.88
N ILE A 98 9.07 15.48 -16.01
CA ILE A 98 8.94 14.06 -16.30
C ILE A 98 7.47 13.68 -16.25
N LYS A 99 6.98 12.94 -17.25
CA LYS A 99 5.63 12.39 -17.28
C LYS A 99 5.60 10.99 -16.67
N VAL A 100 4.57 10.70 -15.85
CA VAL A 100 4.38 9.38 -15.22
C VAL A 100 3.03 8.80 -15.60
N VAL A 101 3.04 7.75 -16.39
CA VAL A 101 1.84 7.00 -16.78
C VAL A 101 1.72 5.79 -15.86
N MET A 102 0.71 5.80 -14.99
CA MET A 102 0.48 4.72 -14.02
C MET A 102 -0.58 3.73 -14.52
N ASP A 103 -0.24 2.43 -14.51
CA ASP A 103 -1.15 1.30 -14.71
C ASP A 103 -1.40 0.63 -13.36
N GLU A 104 -2.66 0.60 -12.92
CA GLU A 104 -3.07 0.04 -11.63
C GLU A 104 -3.55 -1.38 -11.83
N LEU A 105 -2.93 -2.33 -11.16
CA LEU A 105 -3.12 -3.75 -11.36
C LEU A 105 -3.42 -4.48 -10.05
N GLY A 106 -4.34 -5.43 -10.09
CA GLY A 106 -4.52 -6.38 -8.99
C GLY A 106 -3.29 -7.26 -8.80
N TYR A 107 -3.13 -7.84 -7.61
CA TYR A 107 -1.92 -8.57 -7.19
C TYR A 107 -1.47 -9.64 -8.22
N VAL A 108 -2.39 -10.48 -8.65
CA VAL A 108 -2.09 -11.57 -9.61
C VAL A 108 -1.75 -11.02 -11.00
N ASP A 109 -2.52 -10.02 -11.45
CA ASP A 109 -2.31 -9.40 -12.76
C ASP A 109 -0.98 -8.64 -12.82
N LEU A 110 -0.62 -7.93 -11.74
CA LEU A 110 0.66 -7.23 -11.61
C LEU A 110 1.83 -8.20 -11.77
N TYR A 111 1.84 -9.28 -10.99
CA TYR A 111 2.89 -10.29 -11.06
C TYR A 111 3.01 -10.91 -12.46
N GLN A 112 1.87 -11.29 -13.07
CA GLN A 112 1.85 -11.92 -14.39
C GLN A 112 2.33 -10.98 -15.51
N LYS A 113 1.86 -9.71 -15.51
CA LYS A 113 2.25 -8.72 -16.51
C LYS A 113 3.73 -8.35 -16.39
N LEU A 114 4.21 -8.13 -15.16
CA LEU A 114 5.63 -7.83 -14.92
C LEU A 114 6.53 -9.00 -15.35
N THR A 115 6.15 -10.24 -14.99
CA THR A 115 6.92 -11.43 -15.41
C THR A 115 6.95 -11.56 -16.94
N ALA A 116 5.83 -11.33 -17.62
CA ALA A 116 5.78 -11.35 -19.08
C ALA A 116 6.66 -10.27 -19.72
N ASP A 117 6.63 -9.04 -19.17
CA ASP A 117 7.46 -7.91 -19.61
C ASP A 117 8.96 -8.22 -19.44
N PHE A 118 9.35 -8.73 -18.27
CA PHE A 118 10.75 -9.08 -17.97
C PHE A 118 11.28 -10.21 -18.88
N VAL A 119 10.52 -11.29 -19.02
CA VAL A 119 10.91 -12.42 -19.87
C VAL A 119 10.97 -12.01 -21.35
N GLY A 120 10.03 -11.18 -21.79
CA GLY A 120 10.00 -10.62 -23.13
C GLY A 120 11.00 -9.51 -23.37
N LYS A 121 11.58 -8.92 -22.32
CA LYS A 121 12.44 -7.72 -22.35
C LYS A 121 11.81 -6.58 -23.15
N THR A 122 10.48 -6.38 -22.96
CA THR A 122 9.73 -5.39 -23.76
C THR A 122 9.81 -4.00 -23.17
N ALA A 123 10.20 -3.87 -21.88
CA ALA A 123 10.25 -2.63 -21.12
C ALA A 123 8.93 -1.83 -21.27
N GLN A 124 7.81 -2.52 -21.17
CA GLN A 124 6.50 -1.89 -21.15
C GLN A 124 6.34 -0.99 -19.91
N TYR A 125 6.93 -1.41 -18.81
CA TYR A 125 6.98 -0.66 -17.57
C TYR A 125 8.42 -0.29 -17.23
N ASP A 126 8.68 0.99 -16.96
CA ASP A 126 9.98 1.50 -16.54
C ASP A 126 10.18 1.39 -15.03
N LEU A 127 9.08 1.59 -14.28
CA LEU A 127 8.98 1.47 -12.83
C LEU A 127 7.90 0.45 -12.45
N MET A 128 8.09 -0.20 -11.32
CA MET A 128 7.07 -1.09 -10.75
C MET A 128 7.10 -1.11 -9.23
N THR A 129 5.94 -1.30 -8.61
CA THR A 129 5.89 -1.71 -7.21
C THR A 129 6.24 -3.19 -7.10
N VAL A 130 7.13 -3.52 -6.17
CA VAL A 130 7.68 -4.86 -5.96
C VAL A 130 7.26 -5.33 -4.57
N ASP A 131 6.48 -6.41 -4.47
CA ASP A 131 6.20 -7.04 -3.17
C ASP A 131 7.52 -7.54 -2.57
N ILE A 132 7.70 -7.36 -1.27
CA ILE A 132 8.86 -7.81 -0.50
C ILE A 132 9.28 -9.24 -0.85
N VAL A 133 8.32 -10.13 -1.06
CA VAL A 133 8.54 -11.56 -1.35
C VAL A 133 8.99 -11.86 -2.78
N TRP A 134 8.89 -10.89 -3.70
CA TRP A 134 9.38 -11.03 -5.08
C TRP A 134 10.86 -10.64 -5.23
N SER A 135 11.45 -9.98 -4.22
CA SER A 135 12.80 -9.42 -4.28
C SER A 135 13.85 -10.46 -4.66
N GLY A 136 13.80 -11.66 -4.08
CA GLY A 136 14.74 -12.74 -4.40
C GLY A 136 14.62 -13.26 -5.83
N GLU A 137 13.39 -13.43 -6.34
CA GLU A 137 13.15 -13.84 -7.73
C GLU A 137 13.61 -12.77 -8.71
N TYR A 138 13.24 -11.51 -8.48
CA TYR A 138 13.56 -10.40 -9.38
C TYR A 138 15.07 -10.12 -9.43
N ALA A 139 15.72 -10.21 -8.27
CA ALA A 139 17.17 -10.07 -8.16
C ALA A 139 17.91 -11.18 -8.90
N THR A 140 17.56 -12.43 -8.66
CA THR A 140 18.23 -13.60 -9.23
C THR A 140 18.10 -13.65 -10.75
N ASN A 141 16.97 -13.22 -11.30
CA ASN A 141 16.73 -13.18 -12.74
C ASN A 141 17.19 -11.86 -13.40
N GLY A 142 17.65 -10.87 -12.61
CA GLY A 142 18.04 -9.56 -13.12
C GLY A 142 16.90 -8.79 -13.78
N TYR A 143 15.69 -8.91 -13.24
CA TYR A 143 14.51 -8.23 -13.75
C TYR A 143 14.50 -6.75 -13.41
N THR A 144 14.91 -6.40 -12.19
CA THR A 144 15.13 -5.02 -11.78
C THR A 144 16.61 -4.69 -11.72
N LEU A 145 16.94 -3.40 -11.72
CA LEU A 145 18.32 -2.93 -11.54
C LEU A 145 18.71 -2.97 -10.06
N PRO A 146 19.97 -3.33 -9.73
CA PRO A 146 20.53 -3.03 -8.42
C PRO A 146 20.69 -1.51 -8.28
N LEU A 147 20.13 -0.92 -7.25
CA LEU A 147 20.06 0.53 -7.05
C LEU A 147 21.27 1.10 -6.31
N ASN A 148 22.21 0.27 -5.85
CA ASN A 148 23.34 0.67 -4.99
C ASN A 148 24.20 1.80 -5.59
N ASP A 149 24.42 1.80 -6.92
CA ASP A 149 25.20 2.86 -7.58
C ASP A 149 24.43 4.19 -7.58
N PHE A 150 23.12 4.17 -7.82
CA PHE A 150 22.25 5.33 -7.73
C PHE A 150 22.22 5.88 -6.30
N MET A 151 22.04 5.02 -5.32
CA MET A 151 22.01 5.36 -3.89
C MET A 151 23.33 5.99 -3.46
N THR A 152 24.46 5.38 -3.81
CA THR A 152 25.80 5.91 -3.49
C THR A 152 26.04 7.28 -4.12
N ARG A 153 25.64 7.46 -5.38
CA ARG A 153 25.78 8.73 -6.09
C ARG A 153 24.99 9.86 -5.43
N ASP A 154 23.78 9.56 -4.98
CA ASP A 154 22.82 10.55 -4.51
C ASP A 154 22.61 10.52 -2.98
N ALA A 155 23.49 9.85 -2.22
CA ALA A 155 23.40 9.66 -0.76
C ALA A 155 23.18 10.97 0.02
N ALA A 156 23.72 12.09 -0.49
CA ALA A 156 23.57 13.40 0.16
C ALA A 156 22.12 13.93 0.16
N VAL A 157 21.23 13.40 -0.69
CA VAL A 157 19.84 13.88 -0.84
C VAL A 157 18.79 12.84 -0.49
N THR A 158 19.15 11.55 -0.43
CA THR A 158 18.19 10.47 -0.14
C THR A 158 17.86 10.33 1.34
N ASN A 159 18.71 10.85 2.25
CA ASN A 159 18.57 10.77 3.71
C ASN A 159 18.20 9.35 4.18
N GLU A 160 19.04 8.39 3.82
CA GLU A 160 18.80 6.95 4.02
C GLU A 160 18.78 6.54 5.49
N ASP A 161 19.51 7.24 6.36
CA ASP A 161 19.56 7.00 7.81
C ASP A 161 18.19 7.21 8.50
N ASP A 162 17.29 7.96 7.87
CA ASP A 162 15.93 8.18 8.35
C ASP A 162 14.95 7.07 7.98
N ILE A 163 15.32 6.21 7.02
CA ILE A 163 14.51 5.06 6.65
C ILE A 163 14.59 4.00 7.75
N MET A 164 13.44 3.47 8.16
CA MET A 164 13.37 2.43 9.18
C MET A 164 14.22 1.21 8.76
N PRO A 165 15.07 0.66 9.63
CA PRO A 165 15.97 -0.44 9.25
C PRO A 165 15.26 -1.64 8.61
N VAL A 166 14.08 -2.01 9.12
CA VAL A 166 13.30 -3.10 8.55
C VAL A 166 12.76 -2.79 7.16
N ALA A 167 12.55 -1.51 6.81
CA ALA A 167 12.02 -1.14 5.50
C ALA A 167 12.99 -1.47 4.35
N TRP A 168 14.29 -1.56 4.60
CA TRP A 168 15.26 -1.99 3.59
C TRP A 168 15.00 -3.40 3.08
N THR A 169 14.36 -4.27 3.90
CA THR A 169 13.95 -5.60 3.47
C THR A 169 12.95 -5.61 2.31
N LEU A 170 12.27 -4.48 2.03
CA LEU A 170 11.32 -4.37 0.91
C LEU A 170 11.96 -4.54 -0.47
N GLY A 171 13.28 -4.48 -0.57
CA GLY A 171 13.97 -4.65 -1.85
C GLY A 171 15.39 -5.20 -1.75
N GLU A 172 15.86 -5.49 -0.53
CA GLU A 172 17.20 -6.05 -0.34
C GLU A 172 17.20 -7.56 -0.64
N TYR A 173 18.20 -8.00 -1.40
CA TYR A 173 18.51 -9.41 -1.60
C TYR A 173 20.00 -9.59 -1.86
N GLU A 174 20.65 -10.52 -1.14
CA GLU A 174 22.08 -10.82 -1.22
C GLU A 174 22.99 -9.57 -1.12
N GLY A 175 22.65 -8.66 -0.18
CA GLY A 175 23.43 -7.46 0.12
C GLY A 175 23.34 -6.35 -0.93
N LYS A 176 22.37 -6.44 -1.87
CA LYS A 176 22.05 -5.38 -2.83
C LYS A 176 20.59 -4.95 -2.70
N GLN A 177 20.34 -3.68 -3.02
CA GLN A 177 19.00 -3.11 -3.06
C GLN A 177 18.45 -3.18 -4.49
N TRP A 178 17.43 -4.00 -4.73
CA TRP A 178 16.83 -4.24 -6.04
C TRP A 178 15.50 -3.49 -6.23
N ALA A 179 14.94 -2.99 -5.14
CA ALA A 179 13.85 -2.03 -5.12
C ALA A 179 14.07 -1.08 -3.94
N TYR A 180 13.77 0.21 -4.10
CA TYR A 180 13.86 1.17 -3.00
C TYR A 180 12.63 1.04 -2.10
N PRO A 181 12.74 1.17 -0.76
CA PRO A 181 11.57 1.16 0.12
C PRO A 181 10.55 2.22 -0.29
N LEU A 182 9.26 1.84 -0.38
CA LEU A 182 8.18 2.75 -0.77
C LEU A 182 7.08 2.81 0.29
N ALA A 183 6.52 1.67 0.68
CA ALA A 183 5.40 1.57 1.59
C ALA A 183 5.59 0.39 2.54
N GLY A 184 5.79 0.66 3.83
CA GLY A 184 6.03 -0.34 4.87
C GLY A 184 4.78 -0.63 5.69
N TYR A 185 4.49 -1.92 5.92
CA TYR A 185 3.34 -2.40 6.68
C TYR A 185 3.80 -3.29 7.83
N ALA A 186 3.16 -3.18 8.99
CA ALA A 186 3.25 -4.18 10.04
C ALA A 186 1.94 -4.93 10.18
N ASN A 187 2.01 -6.22 10.52
CA ASN A 187 0.83 -6.94 10.99
C ASN A 187 0.44 -6.42 12.37
N VAL A 188 -0.82 -6.05 12.51
CA VAL A 188 -1.41 -5.51 13.75
C VAL A 188 -2.77 -6.14 14.00
N LEU A 189 -3.17 -6.24 15.26
CA LEU A 189 -4.52 -6.66 15.62
C LEU A 189 -5.43 -5.44 15.73
N ASN A 190 -6.34 -5.29 14.80
CA ASN A 190 -7.45 -4.34 14.87
C ASN A 190 -8.61 -4.96 15.63
N TYR A 191 -9.21 -4.22 16.57
CA TYR A 191 -10.28 -4.73 17.40
C TYR A 191 -11.38 -3.70 17.67
N ARG A 192 -12.58 -4.18 17.91
CA ARG A 192 -13.76 -3.41 18.31
C ARG A 192 -13.70 -3.07 19.79
N LYS A 193 -13.11 -1.90 20.14
CA LYS A 193 -12.98 -1.48 21.54
C LYS A 193 -14.31 -1.45 22.29
N ASP A 194 -15.40 -1.07 21.62
CA ASP A 194 -16.75 -1.07 22.21
C ASP A 194 -17.23 -2.47 22.60
N LEU A 195 -16.89 -3.52 21.82
CA LEU A 195 -17.22 -4.90 22.15
C LEU A 195 -16.36 -5.44 23.30
N PHE A 196 -15.06 -5.07 23.32
CA PHE A 196 -14.15 -5.44 24.39
C PHE A 196 -14.55 -4.80 25.72
N GLU A 197 -14.87 -3.49 25.72
CA GLU A 197 -15.39 -2.78 26.89
C GLU A 197 -16.68 -3.40 27.41
N ALA A 198 -17.64 -3.69 26.51
CA ALA A 198 -18.92 -4.33 26.88
C ALA A 198 -18.74 -5.73 27.46
N ALA A 199 -17.71 -6.46 27.03
CA ALA A 199 -17.37 -7.79 27.53
C ALA A 199 -16.48 -7.76 28.78
N GLY A 200 -15.93 -6.60 29.16
CA GLY A 200 -15.04 -6.44 30.30
C GLY A 200 -13.67 -7.13 30.11
N ILE A 201 -13.19 -7.27 28.86
CA ILE A 201 -11.92 -7.90 28.53
C ILE A 201 -10.93 -6.88 27.92
N LYS A 202 -9.65 -7.20 28.01
CA LYS A 202 -8.58 -6.42 27.39
C LYS A 202 -8.23 -7.00 26.02
N PRO A 203 -7.62 -6.17 25.10
CA PRO A 203 -7.03 -6.70 23.89
C PRO A 203 -6.01 -7.79 24.20
N PRO A 204 -6.00 -8.90 23.43
CA PRO A 204 -5.08 -10.01 23.67
C PRO A 204 -3.64 -9.61 23.34
N THR A 205 -2.71 -10.13 24.14
CA THR A 205 -1.27 -10.01 23.94
C THR A 205 -0.62 -11.36 23.62
N THR A 206 -1.34 -12.43 23.91
CA THR A 206 -0.91 -13.79 23.58
C THR A 206 -1.93 -14.49 22.67
N GLN A 207 -1.47 -15.56 22.01
CA GLN A 207 -2.31 -16.37 21.13
C GLN A 207 -3.41 -17.10 21.91
N GLU A 208 -3.13 -17.49 23.15
CA GLU A 208 -4.11 -18.11 24.05
C GLU A 208 -5.20 -17.09 24.44
N GLU A 209 -4.79 -15.84 24.74
CA GLU A 209 -5.73 -14.75 25.01
C GLU A 209 -6.56 -14.40 23.77
N LEU A 210 -5.96 -14.44 22.56
CA LEU A 210 -6.67 -14.25 21.30
C LEU A 210 -7.77 -15.30 21.13
N LEU A 211 -7.47 -16.57 21.32
CA LEU A 211 -8.46 -17.64 21.22
C LEU A 211 -9.58 -17.46 22.25
N ALA A 212 -9.26 -17.12 23.49
CA ALA A 212 -10.26 -16.85 24.53
C ALA A 212 -11.16 -15.66 24.16
N ALA A 213 -10.59 -14.57 23.63
CA ALA A 213 -11.35 -13.39 23.20
C ALA A 213 -12.28 -13.69 22.02
N VAL A 214 -11.82 -14.43 21.00
CA VAL A 214 -12.66 -14.79 19.85
C VAL A 214 -13.84 -15.68 20.29
N GLN A 215 -13.62 -16.61 21.22
CA GLN A 215 -14.67 -17.46 21.78
C GLN A 215 -15.71 -16.63 22.55
N GLN A 216 -15.25 -15.71 23.40
CA GLN A 216 -16.14 -14.88 24.22
C GLN A 216 -16.95 -13.88 23.39
N LEU A 217 -16.37 -13.35 22.32
CA LEU A 217 -17.00 -12.31 21.48
C LEU A 217 -17.82 -12.87 20.31
N THR A 218 -17.78 -14.18 20.06
CA THR A 218 -18.65 -14.84 19.06
C THR A 218 -20.03 -15.08 19.64
N LYS A 219 -21.06 -14.32 19.22
CA LYS A 219 -22.44 -14.43 19.70
C LYS A 219 -23.45 -14.05 18.62
N GLY A 220 -24.37 -14.94 18.29
CA GLY A 220 -25.38 -14.70 17.26
C GLY A 220 -24.75 -14.43 15.90
N ASP A 221 -25.01 -13.26 15.33
CA ASP A 221 -24.46 -12.83 14.04
C ASP A 221 -23.10 -12.09 14.17
N GLN A 222 -22.58 -11.94 15.39
CA GLN A 222 -21.26 -11.39 15.67
C GLN A 222 -20.24 -12.51 15.73
N TYR A 223 -19.20 -12.43 14.91
CA TYR A 223 -18.07 -13.36 14.89
C TYR A 223 -16.87 -12.78 15.62
N GLY A 224 -16.01 -13.66 16.15
CA GLY A 224 -14.86 -13.23 16.95
C GLY A 224 -13.74 -12.64 16.10
N ILE A 225 -13.49 -13.21 14.92
CA ILE A 225 -12.34 -12.82 14.07
C ILE A 225 -12.65 -12.96 12.58
N ALA A 226 -12.03 -12.12 11.75
CA ALA A 226 -11.93 -12.34 10.31
C ALA A 226 -10.54 -12.79 9.92
N LEU A 227 -10.44 -13.79 9.06
CA LEU A 227 -9.21 -14.43 8.61
C LEU A 227 -9.22 -14.57 7.08
N LEU A 228 -8.02 -14.66 6.47
CA LEU A 228 -7.86 -14.99 5.06
C LEU A 228 -7.85 -16.51 4.87
N GLY A 229 -8.82 -17.03 4.14
CA GLY A 229 -8.93 -18.46 3.89
C GLY A 229 -8.88 -18.85 2.41
N ALA A 230 -8.95 -17.86 1.48
CA ALA A 230 -8.98 -18.13 0.05
C ALA A 230 -7.70 -18.84 -0.42
N LYS A 231 -7.89 -19.88 -1.22
CA LYS A 231 -6.80 -20.66 -1.82
C LYS A 231 -5.81 -19.75 -2.56
N GLY A 232 -4.53 -19.91 -2.30
CA GLY A 232 -3.45 -19.12 -2.90
C GLY A 232 -2.74 -18.23 -1.88
N SER A 233 -2.25 -17.07 -2.31
CA SER A 233 -1.45 -16.16 -1.48
C SER A 233 -2.17 -15.66 -0.23
N ALA A 234 -3.48 -15.50 -0.26
CA ALA A 234 -4.25 -15.00 0.87
C ALA A 234 -4.10 -15.91 2.11
N VAL A 235 -4.51 -17.19 2.02
CA VAL A 235 -4.42 -18.11 3.16
C VAL A 235 -2.97 -18.44 3.54
N ALA A 236 -2.06 -18.47 2.55
CA ALA A 236 -0.64 -18.73 2.81
C ALA A 236 -0.03 -17.59 3.65
N GLN A 237 -0.35 -16.35 3.35
CA GLN A 237 0.12 -15.18 4.11
C GLN A 237 -0.36 -15.23 5.57
N ASP A 238 -1.67 -15.41 5.80
CA ASP A 238 -2.20 -15.44 7.17
C ASP A 238 -1.60 -16.61 7.94
N TYR A 239 -1.54 -17.81 7.36
CA TYR A 239 -0.90 -18.96 8.03
C TYR A 239 0.56 -18.67 8.41
N MET A 240 1.36 -18.06 7.52
CA MET A 240 2.75 -17.71 7.83
C MET A 240 2.85 -16.64 8.92
N SER A 241 1.90 -15.69 9.02
CA SER A 241 1.84 -14.74 10.13
C SER A 241 1.62 -15.44 11.46
N PHE A 242 0.63 -16.33 11.55
CA PHE A 242 0.39 -17.14 12.75
C PHE A 242 1.56 -18.07 13.05
N LEU A 243 2.21 -18.60 12.01
CA LEU A 243 3.38 -19.45 12.17
C LEU A 243 4.53 -18.73 12.88
N GLN A 244 4.88 -17.51 12.42
CA GLN A 244 5.88 -16.66 13.09
C GLN A 244 5.49 -16.37 14.53
N GLN A 245 4.23 -15.99 14.79
CA GLN A 245 3.71 -15.64 16.11
C GLN A 245 3.72 -16.83 17.09
N HIS A 246 3.74 -18.06 16.57
CA HIS A 246 3.88 -19.30 17.36
C HIS A 246 5.32 -19.79 17.47
N GLY A 247 6.30 -19.13 16.84
CA GLY A 247 7.70 -19.52 16.83
C GLY A 247 8.03 -20.64 15.84
N GLY A 248 7.15 -20.88 14.86
CA GLY A 248 7.43 -21.73 13.71
C GLY A 248 8.07 -20.95 12.56
N SER A 249 8.47 -21.66 11.52
CA SER A 249 9.08 -21.10 10.31
C SER A 249 8.83 -22.00 9.10
N VAL A 250 8.83 -21.41 7.92
CA VAL A 250 8.84 -22.18 6.66
C VAL A 250 10.23 -22.66 6.25
N LEU A 251 11.29 -22.04 6.81
CA LEU A 251 12.67 -22.44 6.61
C LEU A 251 13.28 -22.99 7.91
N ASP A 252 14.17 -23.96 7.79
CA ASP A 252 15.02 -24.41 8.88
C ASP A 252 16.21 -23.44 9.13
N GLU A 253 17.04 -23.76 10.12
CA GLU A 253 18.24 -22.98 10.49
C GLU A 253 19.30 -22.88 9.36
N ASN A 254 19.23 -23.75 8.36
CA ASN A 254 20.12 -23.78 7.21
C ASN A 254 19.50 -23.08 5.99
N GLY A 255 18.32 -22.44 6.13
CA GLY A 255 17.59 -21.80 5.06
C GLY A 255 16.88 -22.74 4.09
N LYS A 256 16.75 -24.05 4.46
CA LYS A 256 16.04 -25.02 3.65
C LYS A 256 14.56 -25.06 4.04
N VAL A 257 13.69 -25.23 3.04
CA VAL A 257 12.24 -25.37 3.27
C VAL A 257 11.94 -26.60 4.17
N ALA A 258 11.26 -26.37 5.27
CA ALA A 258 10.93 -27.35 6.29
C ALA A 258 9.50 -27.12 6.83
N LEU A 259 8.50 -27.51 6.05
CA LEU A 259 7.10 -27.24 6.39
C LEU A 259 6.55 -28.23 7.42
N VAL A 260 7.07 -29.47 7.48
CA VAL A 260 6.56 -30.54 8.34
C VAL A 260 7.36 -30.58 9.64
N THR A 261 7.05 -29.67 10.56
CA THR A 261 7.58 -29.66 11.92
C THR A 261 6.45 -29.77 12.93
N PRO A 262 6.71 -30.30 14.18
CA PRO A 262 5.66 -30.33 15.21
C PRO A 262 5.05 -28.96 15.49
N LYS A 263 5.86 -27.87 15.46
CA LYS A 263 5.41 -26.52 15.70
C LYS A 263 4.53 -26.00 14.56
N ASN A 264 4.89 -26.29 13.32
CA ASN A 264 4.10 -25.87 12.16
C ASN A 264 2.74 -26.61 12.10
N ILE A 265 2.71 -27.88 12.47
CA ILE A 265 1.47 -28.67 12.56
C ILE A 265 0.56 -28.09 13.67
N GLU A 266 1.10 -27.90 14.89
CA GLU A 266 0.39 -27.26 16.00
C GLU A 266 -0.20 -25.90 15.61
N THR A 267 0.58 -25.06 14.91
CA THR A 267 0.13 -23.76 14.44
C THR A 267 -1.02 -23.86 13.43
N LEU A 268 -0.94 -24.83 12.50
CA LEU A 268 -2.01 -25.02 11.53
C LEU A 268 -3.31 -25.50 12.20
N GLU A 269 -3.21 -26.36 13.21
CA GLU A 269 -4.37 -26.78 14.01
C GLU A 269 -4.98 -25.60 14.77
N PHE A 270 -4.15 -24.74 15.38
CA PHE A 270 -4.59 -23.51 16.04
C PHE A 270 -5.27 -22.56 15.05
N PHE A 271 -4.69 -22.35 13.89
CA PHE A 271 -5.26 -21.52 12.82
C PHE A 271 -6.63 -22.04 12.40
N GLY A 272 -6.76 -23.36 12.22
CA GLY A 272 -8.05 -24.00 11.95
C GLY A 272 -9.08 -23.86 13.08
N GLU A 273 -8.62 -23.83 14.35
CA GLU A 273 -9.50 -23.57 15.49
C GLU A 273 -10.11 -22.17 15.43
N LEU A 274 -9.32 -21.15 15.08
CA LEU A 274 -9.81 -19.77 14.91
C LEU A 274 -10.88 -19.65 13.83
N PHE A 275 -10.80 -20.43 12.75
CA PHE A 275 -11.82 -20.42 11.67
C PHE A 275 -13.20 -20.84 12.15
N LYS A 276 -13.35 -21.56 13.26
CA LYS A 276 -14.65 -21.90 13.84
C LYS A 276 -15.41 -20.68 14.36
N TYR A 277 -14.70 -19.57 14.60
CA TYR A 277 -15.22 -18.30 15.12
C TYR A 277 -15.21 -17.19 14.09
N ALA A 278 -14.86 -17.52 12.84
CA ALA A 278 -14.90 -16.61 11.69
C ALA A 278 -16.26 -16.69 10.97
N PRO A 279 -16.65 -15.68 10.19
CA PRO A 279 -17.87 -15.70 9.40
C PRO A 279 -17.95 -16.91 8.46
N PRO A 280 -19.16 -17.46 8.19
CA PRO A 280 -19.34 -18.47 7.15
C PRO A 280 -18.76 -18.00 5.82
N GLY A 281 -18.05 -18.89 5.11
CA GLY A 281 -17.38 -18.57 3.85
C GLY A 281 -16.02 -17.90 4.00
N SER A 282 -15.48 -17.72 5.22
CA SER A 282 -14.13 -17.16 5.42
C SER A 282 -13.03 -18.00 4.75
N THR A 283 -13.27 -19.26 4.42
CA THR A 283 -12.37 -20.10 3.62
C THR A 283 -12.18 -19.61 2.18
N ASP A 284 -13.00 -18.65 1.73
CA ASP A 284 -12.93 -18.01 0.41
C ASP A 284 -12.58 -16.52 0.50
N TYR A 285 -12.24 -16.01 1.70
CA TYR A 285 -11.91 -14.61 1.88
C TYR A 285 -10.50 -14.29 1.37
N TRP A 286 -10.44 -13.32 0.46
CA TRP A 286 -9.28 -12.52 0.12
C TRP A 286 -9.24 -11.28 1.02
N TRP A 287 -8.24 -10.43 0.85
CA TRP A 287 -8.08 -9.21 1.65
C TRP A 287 -9.33 -8.33 1.66
N ASP A 288 -9.94 -8.08 0.50
CA ASP A 288 -11.13 -7.22 0.40
C ASP A 288 -12.33 -7.74 1.19
N GLN A 289 -12.58 -9.07 1.17
CA GLN A 289 -13.69 -9.66 1.92
C GLN A 289 -13.43 -9.61 3.41
N ARG A 290 -12.20 -9.90 3.86
CA ARG A 290 -11.80 -9.79 5.27
C ARG A 290 -11.97 -8.36 5.78
N GLU A 291 -11.40 -7.37 5.05
CA GLU A 291 -11.51 -5.95 5.38
C GLU A 291 -12.98 -5.49 5.40
N THR A 292 -13.77 -5.94 4.45
CA THR A 292 -15.20 -5.61 4.37
C THR A 292 -15.98 -6.18 5.56
N ALA A 293 -15.71 -7.42 5.97
CA ALA A 293 -16.34 -8.02 7.13
C ALA A 293 -16.06 -7.21 8.41
N PHE A 294 -14.83 -6.71 8.58
CA PHE A 294 -14.46 -5.88 9.72
C PHE A 294 -15.12 -4.49 9.64
N ARG A 295 -15.00 -3.79 8.50
CA ARG A 295 -15.62 -2.46 8.28
C ARG A 295 -17.15 -2.46 8.46
N ASN A 296 -17.80 -3.56 8.11
CA ASN A 296 -19.25 -3.72 8.32
C ASN A 296 -19.62 -4.06 9.77
N GLY A 297 -18.63 -4.26 10.65
CA GLY A 297 -18.87 -4.59 12.07
C GLY A 297 -19.33 -6.02 12.31
N THR A 298 -19.22 -6.92 11.34
CA THR A 298 -19.61 -8.33 11.44
C THR A 298 -18.68 -9.11 12.38
N VAL A 299 -17.44 -8.66 12.54
CA VAL A 299 -16.42 -9.32 13.35
C VAL A 299 -15.88 -8.40 14.45
N ALA A 300 -15.43 -9.01 15.55
CA ALA A 300 -14.89 -8.28 16.69
C ALA A 300 -13.39 -7.92 16.52
N MET A 301 -12.65 -8.74 15.82
CA MET A 301 -11.21 -8.59 15.62
C MET A 301 -10.81 -8.97 14.21
N MET A 302 -9.66 -8.44 13.79
CA MET A 302 -9.01 -8.79 12.54
C MET A 302 -7.52 -8.48 12.65
N GLU A 303 -6.70 -9.48 12.44
CA GLU A 303 -5.28 -9.26 12.21
C GLU A 303 -5.05 -8.90 10.75
N GLY A 304 -4.26 -7.87 10.49
CA GLY A 304 -4.03 -7.40 9.13
C GLY A 304 -3.01 -6.28 9.03
N TRP A 305 -2.79 -5.82 7.83
CA TRP A 305 -1.82 -4.79 7.52
C TRP A 305 -2.21 -3.42 8.08
N SER A 306 -1.26 -2.75 8.71
CA SER A 306 -1.46 -1.44 9.36
C SER A 306 -1.95 -0.34 8.43
N ILE A 307 -1.68 -0.42 7.13
CA ILE A 307 -2.15 0.55 6.13
C ILE A 307 -3.69 0.65 6.08
N ALA A 308 -4.40 -0.45 6.31
CA ALA A 308 -5.87 -0.47 6.25
C ALA A 308 -6.54 0.33 7.38
N ARG A 309 -5.80 0.71 8.45
CA ARG A 309 -6.34 1.32 9.66
C ARG A 309 -7.11 2.62 9.40
N ALA A 310 -6.60 3.47 8.51
CA ALA A 310 -7.27 4.74 8.16
C ALA A 310 -8.68 4.50 7.58
N GLY A 311 -8.87 3.46 6.78
CA GLY A 311 -10.15 3.10 6.17
C GLY A 311 -11.24 2.72 7.17
N TYR A 312 -10.89 2.30 8.39
CA TYR A 312 -11.89 1.98 9.42
C TYR A 312 -12.50 3.23 10.07
N GLU A 313 -11.83 4.37 9.98
CA GLU A 313 -12.33 5.66 10.44
C GLU A 313 -12.98 6.51 9.32
N ASN A 314 -13.02 6.01 8.10
CA ASN A 314 -13.68 6.68 6.99
C ASN A 314 -15.20 6.35 6.99
N PRO A 315 -16.09 7.34 7.22
CA PRO A 315 -17.54 7.10 7.29
C PRO A 315 -18.17 6.68 5.95
N GLU A 316 -17.49 6.88 4.83
CA GLU A 316 -17.97 6.44 3.52
C GLU A 316 -17.70 4.93 3.29
N MET A 317 -16.76 4.34 4.04
CA MET A 317 -16.31 2.97 3.87
C MET A 317 -16.66 2.06 5.06
N SER A 318 -16.89 2.63 6.25
CA SER A 318 -16.93 1.90 7.52
C SER A 318 -18.18 2.24 8.35
N SER A 319 -18.85 1.23 8.87
CA SER A 319 -19.96 1.35 9.82
C SER A 319 -19.49 1.38 11.29
N ILE A 320 -18.18 1.24 11.52
CA ILE A 320 -17.57 1.11 12.86
C ILE A 320 -16.66 2.28 13.22
N VAL A 321 -16.84 3.42 12.57
CA VAL A 321 -16.11 4.66 12.86
C VAL A 321 -16.14 4.99 14.35
N GLY A 322 -14.99 5.32 14.92
CA GLY A 322 -14.82 5.63 16.34
C GLY A 322 -14.87 4.44 17.30
N LYS A 323 -15.15 3.22 16.78
CA LYS A 323 -15.27 1.99 17.58
C LYS A 323 -14.05 1.07 17.49
N VAL A 324 -13.07 1.41 16.65
CA VAL A 324 -11.88 0.58 16.41
C VAL A 324 -10.71 1.12 17.21
N ASP A 325 -9.93 0.19 17.74
CA ASP A 325 -8.58 0.47 18.22
C ASP A 325 -7.63 -0.60 17.69
N VAL A 326 -6.33 -0.43 17.91
CA VAL A 326 -5.30 -1.29 17.36
C VAL A 326 -4.26 -1.64 18.43
N THR A 327 -3.79 -2.87 18.39
CA THR A 327 -2.66 -3.33 19.24
C THR A 327 -1.69 -4.15 18.38
N ALA A 328 -0.51 -4.43 18.93
CA ALA A 328 0.43 -5.34 18.31
C ALA A 328 -0.21 -6.73 18.11
N ALA A 329 0.21 -7.44 17.08
CA ALA A 329 -0.22 -8.81 16.85
C ALA A 329 0.18 -9.70 18.05
N PRO A 330 -0.73 -10.55 18.59
CA PRO A 330 -0.41 -11.42 19.70
C PRO A 330 0.65 -12.48 19.33
N VAL A 331 1.57 -12.78 20.26
CA VAL A 331 2.56 -13.86 20.09
C VAL A 331 2.34 -14.94 21.16
N SER A 332 2.85 -16.15 20.98
CA SER A 332 2.75 -17.19 22.01
C SER A 332 3.40 -16.76 23.32
N ALA A 333 2.83 -17.18 24.43
CA ALA A 333 3.31 -16.80 25.75
C ALA A 333 4.79 -17.14 25.95
N GLY A 334 5.55 -16.16 26.44
CA GLY A 334 7.00 -16.29 26.70
C GLY A 334 7.90 -16.06 25.48
N MET A 335 7.33 -15.72 24.32
CA MET A 335 8.11 -15.28 23.15
C MET A 335 8.40 -13.78 23.22
N GLU A 336 9.59 -13.40 22.76
CA GLU A 336 9.87 -11.99 22.50
C GLU A 336 9.00 -11.50 21.32
N PRO A 337 8.44 -10.28 21.39
CA PRO A 337 7.64 -9.73 20.32
C PRO A 337 8.43 -9.64 19.00
N LYS A 338 7.89 -10.22 17.94
CA LYS A 338 8.41 -10.13 16.59
C LYS A 338 7.23 -10.05 15.64
N TYR A 339 7.16 -8.97 14.88
CA TYR A 339 5.97 -8.67 14.10
C TYR A 339 6.23 -8.86 12.61
N GLY A 340 5.32 -9.51 11.91
CA GLY A 340 5.41 -9.62 10.46
C GLY A 340 5.49 -8.25 9.81
N PHE A 341 6.55 -8.00 9.06
CA PHE A 341 6.72 -6.79 8.27
C PHE A 341 6.63 -7.14 6.78
N GLY A 342 5.99 -6.28 6.01
CA GLY A 342 5.83 -6.42 4.58
C GLY A 342 5.53 -5.11 3.91
N GLY A 343 5.09 -5.17 2.67
CA GLY A 343 4.77 -3.99 1.87
C GLY A 343 5.53 -3.98 0.56
N TRP A 344 5.72 -2.78 0.02
CA TRP A 344 6.15 -2.58 -1.35
C TRP A 344 7.43 -1.77 -1.44
N GLY A 345 8.39 -2.29 -2.18
CA GLY A 345 9.46 -1.50 -2.76
C GLY A 345 9.04 -0.91 -4.10
N ILE A 346 9.86 -0.03 -4.66
CA ILE A 346 9.74 0.47 -6.02
C ILE A 346 11.03 0.18 -6.79
N GLY A 347 10.92 -0.59 -7.87
CA GLY A 347 12.04 -1.06 -8.69
C GLY A 347 12.09 -0.41 -10.05
N ILE A 348 13.28 -0.41 -10.66
CA ILE A 348 13.53 0.06 -12.03
C ILE A 348 13.75 -1.15 -12.93
N ASN A 349 13.05 -1.23 -14.05
CA ASN A 349 13.19 -2.30 -15.02
C ASN A 349 14.61 -2.31 -15.64
N ALA A 350 15.28 -3.44 -15.54
CA ALA A 350 16.63 -3.59 -16.08
C ALA A 350 16.70 -3.46 -17.62
N SER A 351 15.58 -3.67 -18.31
CA SER A 351 15.49 -3.59 -19.78
C SER A 351 15.06 -2.21 -20.30
N SER A 352 14.71 -1.26 -19.42
CA SER A 352 14.33 0.10 -19.82
C SER A 352 15.50 0.88 -20.43
N ASP A 353 15.18 1.87 -21.24
CA ASP A 353 16.17 2.81 -21.78
C ASP A 353 16.93 3.53 -20.64
N PRO A 354 18.27 3.69 -20.76
CA PRO A 354 19.07 4.34 -19.72
C PRO A 354 18.59 5.76 -19.32
N GLN A 355 18.05 6.56 -20.24
CA GLN A 355 17.48 7.86 -19.91
C GLN A 355 16.22 7.72 -19.05
N LYS A 356 15.38 6.74 -19.35
CA LYS A 356 14.20 6.43 -18.56
C LYS A 356 14.54 5.84 -17.18
N GLN A 357 15.61 5.03 -17.09
CA GLN A 357 16.12 4.53 -15.80
C GLN A 357 16.56 5.69 -14.89
N GLU A 358 17.25 6.69 -15.43
CA GLU A 358 17.63 7.90 -14.68
C GLU A 358 16.39 8.73 -14.27
N ALA A 359 15.42 8.90 -15.18
CA ALA A 359 14.15 9.59 -14.85
C ALA A 359 13.33 8.83 -13.80
N ALA A 360 13.33 7.51 -13.86
CA ALA A 360 12.72 6.63 -12.87
C ALA A 360 13.38 6.78 -11.49
N TRP A 361 14.70 6.89 -11.45
CA TRP A 361 15.42 7.17 -10.20
C TRP A 361 15.11 8.56 -9.64
N GLU A 362 14.93 9.59 -10.47
CA GLU A 362 14.46 10.90 -9.99
C GLU A 362 13.08 10.79 -9.34
N PHE A 363 12.16 10.00 -9.92
CA PHE A 363 10.86 9.75 -9.32
C PHE A 363 10.99 9.04 -7.97
N ILE A 364 11.81 8.00 -7.86
CA ILE A 364 12.04 7.27 -6.61
C ILE A 364 12.56 8.22 -5.52
N LYS A 365 13.60 9.01 -5.81
CA LYS A 365 14.16 9.98 -4.86
C LYS A 365 13.09 10.97 -4.37
N TRP A 366 12.29 11.47 -5.29
CA TRP A 366 11.28 12.48 -4.97
C TRP A 366 10.15 11.90 -4.13
N ILE A 367 9.53 10.80 -4.56
CA ILE A 367 8.37 10.20 -3.88
C ILE A 367 8.72 9.65 -2.48
N THR A 368 9.98 9.28 -2.27
CA THR A 368 10.46 8.76 -0.99
C THR A 368 11.18 9.81 -0.14
N SER A 369 11.27 11.07 -0.59
CA SER A 369 11.91 12.14 0.18
C SER A 369 11.17 12.43 1.50
N VAL A 370 11.86 13.06 2.46
CA VAL A 370 11.32 13.30 3.80
C VAL A 370 10.01 14.09 3.77
N ASP A 371 9.96 15.17 3.00
CA ASP A 371 8.78 16.03 2.94
C ASP A 371 7.62 15.35 2.18
N ILE A 372 7.92 14.69 1.06
CA ILE A 372 6.91 13.98 0.27
C ILE A 372 6.35 12.78 1.01
N GLN A 373 7.15 12.08 1.83
CA GLN A 373 6.64 10.98 2.66
C GLN A 373 5.61 11.43 3.71
N LYS A 374 5.66 12.68 4.17
CA LYS A 374 4.60 13.24 5.02
C LYS A 374 3.30 13.46 4.24
N GLU A 375 3.40 13.99 3.02
CA GLU A 375 2.22 14.11 2.14
C GLU A 375 1.71 12.73 1.69
N TRP A 376 2.63 11.79 1.42
CA TRP A 376 2.30 10.41 1.09
C TRP A 376 1.34 9.78 2.11
N VAL A 377 1.63 9.90 3.42
CA VAL A 377 0.76 9.32 4.45
C VAL A 377 -0.54 10.10 4.67
N LYS A 378 -0.58 11.40 4.37
CA LYS A 378 -1.83 12.20 4.40
C LYS A 378 -2.82 11.78 3.31
N HIS A 379 -2.32 11.10 2.28
CA HIS A 379 -3.11 10.58 1.16
C HIS A 379 -3.13 9.04 1.12
N ASP A 380 -3.27 8.40 2.27
CA ASP A 380 -3.40 6.95 2.48
C ASP A 380 -2.12 6.14 2.15
N GLY A 381 -0.98 6.76 1.97
CA GLY A 381 0.30 6.06 1.84
C GLY A 381 0.81 5.51 3.18
N ALA A 382 1.62 4.46 3.12
CA ALA A 382 2.24 3.88 4.30
C ALA A 382 3.68 4.41 4.49
N PRO A 383 4.08 4.78 5.71
CA PRO A 383 5.37 5.38 5.98
C PRO A 383 6.51 4.36 5.89
N ILE A 384 7.69 4.84 5.50
CA ILE A 384 8.95 4.08 5.59
C ILE A 384 10.00 4.80 6.44
N ARG A 385 9.73 6.06 6.84
CA ARG A 385 10.68 6.92 7.52
C ARG A 385 10.35 7.10 9.00
N ARG A 386 11.37 7.11 9.84
CA ARG A 386 11.25 7.39 11.28
C ARG A 386 10.67 8.78 11.50
N SER A 387 11.22 9.80 10.83
CA SER A 387 10.75 11.18 10.94
C SER A 387 9.28 11.37 10.60
N THR A 388 8.72 10.54 9.70
CA THR A 388 7.28 10.52 9.37
C THR A 388 6.46 9.91 10.52
N LEU A 389 6.93 8.81 11.11
CA LEU A 389 6.25 8.12 12.21
C LEU A 389 6.30 8.90 13.52
N GLU A 390 7.32 9.75 13.71
CA GLU A 390 7.51 10.58 14.91
C GLU A 390 7.03 12.03 14.72
N ASP A 391 6.55 12.41 13.54
CA ASP A 391 6.07 13.76 13.27
C ASP A 391 4.86 14.11 14.15
N PRO A 392 4.91 15.18 14.97
CA PRO A 392 3.85 15.49 15.92
C PRO A 392 2.48 15.76 15.28
N GLU A 393 2.45 16.35 14.08
CA GLU A 393 1.21 16.59 13.34
C GLU A 393 0.60 15.27 12.89
N LEU A 394 1.43 14.39 12.32
CA LEU A 394 0.98 13.07 11.84
C LEU A 394 0.61 12.15 13.01
N VAL A 395 1.31 12.17 14.11
CA VAL A 395 0.94 11.42 15.34
C VAL A 395 -0.41 11.91 15.89
N ALA A 396 -0.67 13.21 15.86
CA ALA A 396 -1.99 13.74 16.26
C ALA A 396 -3.11 13.30 15.31
N MET A 397 -2.82 13.18 14.01
CA MET A 397 -3.76 12.74 12.99
C MET A 397 -3.95 11.21 13.00
N TYR A 398 -2.88 10.47 13.25
CA TYR A 398 -2.80 9.01 13.26
C TYR A 398 -2.27 8.49 14.61
N PRO A 399 -3.10 8.44 15.66
CA PRO A 399 -2.67 8.10 17.03
C PRO A 399 -2.04 6.70 17.16
N TRP A 400 -2.13 5.86 16.14
CA TRP A 400 -1.51 4.54 16.10
C TRP A 400 -0.06 4.54 15.58
N PHE A 401 0.49 5.68 15.14
CA PHE A 401 1.89 5.75 14.66
C PHE A 401 2.94 5.33 15.70
N PRO A 402 2.80 5.64 17.00
CA PRO A 402 3.73 5.08 18.00
C PRO A 402 3.72 3.56 18.08
N LEU A 403 2.56 2.91 17.87
CA LEU A 403 2.49 1.45 17.74
C LEU A 403 3.18 0.96 16.48
N MET A 404 2.98 1.64 15.35
CA MET A 404 3.67 1.29 14.10
C MET A 404 5.18 1.42 14.22
N LEU A 405 5.66 2.50 14.85
CA LEU A 405 7.10 2.69 15.09
C LEU A 405 7.68 1.51 15.88
N ASN A 406 7.05 1.13 16.99
CA ASN A 406 7.44 -0.05 17.76
C ASN A 406 7.38 -1.35 16.95
N SER A 407 6.33 -1.50 16.13
CA SER A 407 6.18 -2.68 15.27
C SER A 407 7.24 -2.76 14.18
N PHE A 408 7.72 -1.63 13.67
CA PHE A 408 8.81 -1.59 12.70
C PHE A 408 10.18 -1.83 13.35
N GLU A 409 10.39 -1.33 14.56
CA GLU A 409 11.62 -1.59 15.34
C GLU A 409 11.79 -3.07 15.68
N ASN A 410 10.69 -3.81 15.83
CA ASN A 410 10.65 -5.25 16.11
C ASN A 410 10.13 -6.05 14.91
N GLY A 411 10.19 -5.47 13.71
CA GLY A 411 9.66 -6.06 12.49
C GLY A 411 10.53 -7.18 11.93
N ASP A 412 9.88 -8.17 11.33
CA ASP A 412 10.51 -9.27 10.61
C ASP A 412 10.04 -9.27 9.15
N GLY A 413 10.92 -8.89 8.23
CA GLY A 413 10.66 -8.95 6.80
C GLY A 413 10.85 -10.34 6.20
N ASP A 414 11.43 -11.28 6.94
CA ASP A 414 11.75 -12.63 6.47
C ASP A 414 10.79 -13.71 6.96
N TYR A 415 9.75 -13.37 7.71
CA TYR A 415 8.74 -14.36 8.12
C TYR A 415 8.04 -15.01 6.92
N ARG A 416 7.93 -14.25 5.82
CA ARG A 416 7.72 -14.76 4.47
C ARG A 416 9.08 -14.70 3.77
N PRO A 417 9.72 -15.84 3.46
CA PRO A 417 11.11 -15.82 3.00
C PRO A 417 11.25 -15.14 1.61
N ARG A 418 12.19 -14.23 1.50
CA ARG A 418 12.48 -13.46 0.27
C ARG A 418 13.39 -14.22 -0.70
N ILE A 419 13.19 -15.52 -0.85
CA ILE A 419 14.01 -16.41 -1.68
C ILE A 419 13.40 -16.58 -3.09
N PRO A 420 14.19 -16.92 -4.12
CA PRO A 420 13.71 -17.05 -5.51
C PRO A 420 12.58 -18.06 -5.70
N THR A 421 12.45 -19.02 -4.79
CA THR A 421 11.43 -20.09 -4.84
C THR A 421 10.20 -19.78 -3.98
N TYR A 422 10.07 -18.57 -3.44
CA TYR A 422 8.95 -18.21 -2.57
C TYR A 422 7.59 -18.46 -3.21
N SER A 423 7.41 -18.12 -4.48
CA SER A 423 6.16 -18.33 -5.22
C SER A 423 5.72 -19.82 -5.23
N ILE A 424 6.67 -20.75 -5.23
CA ILE A 424 6.41 -22.19 -5.14
C ILE A 424 5.89 -22.55 -3.75
N ILE A 425 6.54 -22.01 -2.69
CA ILE A 425 6.16 -22.23 -1.28
C ILE A 425 4.76 -21.66 -1.04
N GLU A 426 4.53 -20.41 -1.44
CA GLU A 426 3.23 -19.74 -1.30
C GLU A 426 2.10 -20.51 -1.98
N ASN A 427 2.32 -20.97 -3.21
CA ASN A 427 1.33 -21.76 -3.95
C ASN A 427 1.04 -23.11 -3.25
N ALA A 428 2.08 -23.80 -2.77
CA ALA A 428 1.92 -25.06 -2.06
C ALA A 428 1.14 -24.88 -0.74
N LEU A 429 1.57 -23.92 0.10
CA LEU A 429 0.87 -23.60 1.35
C LEU A 429 -0.56 -23.15 1.06
N GLY A 430 -0.75 -22.22 0.11
CA GLY A 430 -2.07 -21.72 -0.27
C GLY A 430 -3.03 -22.81 -0.75
N THR A 431 -2.51 -23.86 -1.37
CA THR A 431 -3.32 -25.00 -1.80
C THR A 431 -3.70 -25.91 -0.65
N TYR A 432 -2.73 -26.32 0.16
CA TYR A 432 -2.96 -27.38 1.14
C TYR A 432 -3.45 -26.86 2.49
N VAL A 433 -3.10 -25.64 2.88
CA VAL A 433 -3.72 -24.99 4.05
C VAL A 433 -5.22 -24.75 3.80
N ASN A 434 -5.61 -24.27 2.63
CA ASN A 434 -7.03 -24.16 2.29
C ASN A 434 -7.71 -25.54 2.30
N ALA A 435 -7.08 -26.60 1.75
CA ALA A 435 -7.63 -27.97 1.79
C ALA A 435 -7.84 -28.48 3.23
N PHE A 436 -6.95 -28.13 4.16
CA PHE A 436 -7.15 -28.37 5.60
C PHE A 436 -8.36 -27.61 6.16
N LEU A 437 -8.46 -26.32 5.89
CA LEU A 437 -9.56 -25.47 6.39
C LEU A 437 -10.94 -25.93 5.91
N VAL A 438 -11.04 -26.48 4.69
CA VAL A 438 -12.30 -27.03 4.17
C VAL A 438 -12.51 -28.51 4.54
N GLY A 439 -11.65 -29.10 5.39
CA GLY A 439 -11.79 -30.45 5.91
C GLY A 439 -11.41 -31.60 4.95
N GLN A 440 -10.67 -31.30 3.90
CA GLN A 440 -10.18 -32.30 2.94
C GLN A 440 -8.88 -32.98 3.41
N GLU A 441 -8.11 -32.34 4.24
CA GLU A 441 -6.83 -32.82 4.76
C GLU A 441 -6.76 -32.66 6.29
N THR A 442 -5.89 -33.43 6.93
CA THR A 442 -5.40 -33.13 8.30
C THR A 442 -4.28 -32.10 8.22
N ALA A 443 -3.94 -31.43 9.32
CA ALA A 443 -2.84 -30.46 9.35
C ALA A 443 -1.51 -31.08 8.92
N GLU A 444 -1.17 -32.27 9.45
CA GLU A 444 0.05 -32.99 9.07
C GLU A 444 0.05 -33.39 7.58
N SER A 445 -1.07 -33.93 7.05
CA SER A 445 -1.19 -34.28 5.65
C SER A 445 -1.07 -33.09 4.72
N ALA A 446 -1.70 -31.96 5.07
CA ALA A 446 -1.63 -30.73 4.31
C ALA A 446 -0.19 -30.20 4.19
N LEU A 447 0.54 -30.12 5.31
CA LEU A 447 1.93 -29.66 5.30
C LEU A 447 2.87 -30.66 4.61
N THR A 448 2.61 -31.97 4.73
CA THR A 448 3.39 -33.00 4.02
C THR A 448 3.24 -32.84 2.51
N LYS A 449 2.02 -32.68 1.99
CA LYS A 449 1.77 -32.47 0.57
C LYS A 449 2.32 -31.14 0.06
N ALA A 450 2.28 -30.10 0.90
CA ALA A 450 2.92 -28.83 0.58
C ALA A 450 4.43 -29.00 0.44
N GLN A 451 5.08 -29.70 1.37
CA GLN A 451 6.52 -30.00 1.31
C GLN A 451 6.87 -30.79 0.04
N GLU A 452 6.12 -31.87 -0.25
CA GLU A 452 6.32 -32.69 -1.45
C GLU A 452 6.20 -31.86 -2.74
N GLN A 453 5.24 -30.94 -2.81
CA GLN A 453 5.08 -30.05 -3.96
C GLN A 453 6.27 -29.10 -4.10
N VAL A 454 6.76 -28.53 -3.00
CA VAL A 454 7.95 -27.66 -3.01
C VAL A 454 9.17 -28.46 -3.47
N ASP A 455 9.44 -29.63 -2.86
CA ASP A 455 10.58 -30.49 -3.21
C ASP A 455 10.58 -30.96 -4.67
N ALA A 456 9.39 -31.12 -5.27
CA ALA A 456 9.26 -31.51 -6.68
C ALA A 456 9.60 -30.36 -7.65
N ASN A 457 9.40 -29.10 -7.24
CA ASN A 457 9.54 -27.93 -8.10
C ASN A 457 10.79 -27.07 -7.80
N THR A 458 11.61 -27.47 -6.82
CA THR A 458 12.87 -26.76 -6.44
C THR A 458 14.12 -27.57 -6.71
N LYS A 459 14.05 -28.66 -7.49
CA LYS A 459 15.17 -29.54 -7.86
C LYS A 459 16.00 -28.98 -9.00
#